data_c8f1dadfa805e9d57e2364412c609c73
#
_entry.id   c8f1dadfa805e9d57e2364412c609c73
#
_cell.length_a   1.000
_cell.length_b   1.000
_cell.length_c   1.000
_cell.angle_alpha   90.00
_cell.angle_beta   90.00
_cell.angle_gamma   90.00
#
_symmetry.space_group_name_H-M   'P 1'
#
loop_
_entity.id
_entity.type
_entity.pdbx_description
1 polymer ?
#
loop_
_entity_poly.entity_id
_entity_poly.type
_entity_poly.pdbx_seq_one_letter_code
_entity_poly.pdbx_strand_id
1 'polypeptide(L)'
;PDPLKYAFFGPLIGGLVRALTGPVFDKWGGSKGMHWTTIGQILACIVLIFGGFLTPTEATWTAKFPGFVWVMLFMFLMTGTNNAATFRQYPIVFAYSSAKGAQMLGWTGAWAAFGPFIFTALIGWAITATGSAIPFFIGAAVYYGYSAFLNWYYYTRKGAERFDYGNSGGTWWDSLSDGDKDKMKKIDLHQ
;
A
#
# COMPACT_ATOMS: atom_id res chain seq x y z
N PRO A 1 -17.78 5.52 -23.98
CA PRO A 1 -17.65 4.37 -23.06
C PRO A 1 -18.28 4.72 -21.71
N ASP A 2 -18.90 3.71 -21.09
CA ASP A 2 -19.56 3.88 -19.79
C ASP A 2 -18.59 3.42 -18.67
N PRO A 3 -18.05 4.33 -17.83
CA PRO A 3 -17.11 4.00 -16.76
C PRO A 3 -17.70 3.05 -15.71
N LEU A 4 -19.01 3.09 -15.46
CA LEU A 4 -19.66 2.27 -14.44
C LEU A 4 -19.56 0.77 -14.73
N LYS A 5 -19.53 0.39 -16.03
CA LYS A 5 -19.33 -1.00 -16.43
C LYS A 5 -17.99 -1.60 -16.01
N TYR A 6 -17.01 -0.74 -15.78
CA TYR A 6 -15.64 -1.14 -15.41
C TYR A 6 -15.33 -0.94 -13.92
N ALA A 7 -16.14 -0.15 -13.21
CA ALA A 7 -15.92 0.18 -11.81
C ALA A 7 -15.83 -1.04 -10.89
N PHE A 8 -16.56 -2.10 -11.20
CA PHE A 8 -16.57 -3.35 -10.45
C PHE A 8 -15.23 -4.10 -10.51
N PHE A 9 -14.51 -4.04 -11.63
CA PHE A 9 -13.27 -4.81 -11.82
C PHE A 9 -12.14 -4.35 -10.89
N GLY A 10 -12.09 -3.09 -10.53
CA GLY A 10 -11.08 -2.55 -9.61
C GLY A 10 -11.11 -3.25 -8.24
N PRO A 11 -12.21 -3.13 -7.47
CA PRO A 11 -12.37 -3.82 -6.19
C PRO A 11 -12.26 -5.34 -6.30
N LEU A 12 -12.75 -5.95 -7.38
CA LEU A 12 -12.63 -7.38 -7.61
C LEU A 12 -11.17 -7.82 -7.69
N ILE A 13 -10.36 -7.18 -8.54
CA ILE A 13 -8.94 -7.50 -8.69
C ILE A 13 -8.20 -7.23 -7.38
N GLY A 14 -8.39 -6.05 -6.77
CA GLY A 14 -7.74 -5.69 -5.52
C GLY A 14 -8.06 -6.67 -4.38
N GLY A 15 -9.31 -7.10 -4.26
CA GLY A 15 -9.76 -8.06 -3.26
C GLY A 15 -9.21 -9.46 -3.48
N LEU A 16 -9.27 -9.97 -4.71
CA LEU A 16 -8.74 -11.29 -5.07
C LEU A 16 -7.23 -11.37 -4.86
N VAL A 17 -6.50 -10.38 -5.37
CA VAL A 17 -5.04 -10.36 -5.26
C VAL A 17 -4.59 -10.25 -3.81
N ARG A 18 -5.29 -9.47 -2.98
CA ARG A 18 -5.03 -9.41 -1.55
C ARG A 18 -5.10 -10.80 -0.90
N ALA A 19 -6.11 -11.59 -1.23
CA ALA A 19 -6.27 -12.94 -0.68
C ALA A 19 -5.19 -13.91 -1.19
N LEU A 20 -4.88 -13.85 -2.48
CA LEU A 20 -3.95 -14.78 -3.14
C LEU A 20 -2.48 -14.50 -2.81
N THR A 21 -2.09 -13.26 -2.58
CA THR A 21 -0.69 -12.88 -2.35
C THR A 21 -0.26 -12.97 -0.89
N GLY A 22 -1.20 -13.11 0.04
CA GLY A 22 -0.88 -13.29 1.47
C GLY A 22 0.20 -14.35 1.74
N PRO A 23 0.02 -15.62 1.29
CA PRO A 23 1.00 -16.69 1.51
C PRO A 23 2.38 -16.42 0.90
N VAL A 24 2.47 -15.58 -0.13
CA VAL A 24 3.75 -15.18 -0.72
C VAL A 24 4.53 -14.32 0.27
N PHE A 25 3.85 -13.38 0.93
CA PHE A 25 4.50 -12.48 1.88
C PHE A 25 4.79 -13.13 3.24
N ASP A 26 4.19 -14.26 3.55
CA ASP A 26 4.60 -15.10 4.69
C ASP A 26 6.03 -15.62 4.51
N LYS A 27 6.46 -15.84 3.26
CA LYS A 27 7.79 -16.35 2.92
C LYS A 27 8.80 -15.26 2.57
N TRP A 28 8.35 -14.23 1.86
CA TRP A 28 9.24 -13.19 1.31
C TRP A 28 9.37 -11.97 2.21
N GLY A 29 8.48 -11.83 3.19
CA GLY A 29 8.36 -10.65 4.02
C GLY A 29 7.43 -9.60 3.44
N GLY A 30 6.66 -8.95 4.33
CA GLY A 30 5.73 -7.90 3.96
C GLY A 30 6.43 -6.63 3.48
N SER A 31 7.57 -6.26 4.09
CA SER A 31 8.27 -5.01 3.77
C SER A 31 8.79 -4.96 2.33
N LYS A 32 9.30 -6.08 1.82
CA LYS A 32 9.73 -6.18 0.41
C LYS A 32 8.55 -6.06 -0.54
N GLY A 33 7.45 -6.77 -0.23
CA GLY A 33 6.22 -6.68 -1.01
C GLY A 33 5.67 -5.27 -1.06
N MET A 34 5.58 -4.61 0.10
CA MET A 34 5.15 -3.22 0.21
C MET A 34 6.05 -2.28 -0.59
N HIS A 35 7.37 -2.46 -0.54
CA HIS A 35 8.31 -1.61 -1.27
C HIS A 35 8.08 -1.67 -2.79
N TRP A 36 8.03 -2.87 -3.38
CA TRP A 36 7.85 -3.03 -4.82
C TRP A 36 6.47 -2.60 -5.31
N THR A 37 5.43 -2.91 -4.56
CA THR A 37 4.07 -2.50 -4.93
C THR A 37 3.87 -0.99 -4.83
N THR A 38 4.51 -0.33 -3.86
CA THR A 38 4.49 1.14 -3.76
C THR A 38 5.21 1.79 -4.94
N ILE A 39 6.33 1.23 -5.41
CA ILE A 39 6.98 1.67 -6.66
C ILE A 39 6.03 1.52 -7.85
N GLY A 40 5.32 0.39 -7.94
CA GLY A 40 4.30 0.18 -8.98
C GLY A 40 3.18 1.23 -8.94
N GLN A 41 2.73 1.63 -7.75
CA GLN A 41 1.73 2.69 -7.57
C GLN A 41 2.25 4.06 -8.02
N ILE A 42 3.52 4.39 -7.72
CA ILE A 42 4.17 5.62 -8.20
C ILE A 42 4.23 5.64 -9.73
N LEU A 43 4.65 4.53 -10.34
CA LEU A 43 4.68 4.41 -11.80
C LEU A 43 3.29 4.58 -12.42
N ALA A 44 2.25 3.99 -11.83
CA ALA A 44 0.88 4.19 -12.27
C ALA A 44 0.44 5.65 -12.18
N CYS A 45 0.78 6.36 -11.10
CA CYS A 45 0.51 7.80 -10.98
C CYS A 45 1.22 8.60 -12.07
N ILE A 46 2.49 8.30 -12.35
CA ILE A 46 3.27 8.95 -13.42
C ILE A 46 2.60 8.72 -14.78
N VAL A 47 2.21 7.49 -15.09
CA VAL A 47 1.53 7.17 -16.35
C VAL A 47 0.18 7.89 -16.46
N LEU A 48 -0.60 7.97 -15.38
CA LEU A 48 -1.86 8.71 -15.36
C LEU A 48 -1.66 10.21 -15.63
N ILE A 49 -0.67 10.82 -14.98
CA ILE A 49 -0.38 12.25 -15.10
C ILE A 49 0.12 12.60 -16.50
N PHE A 50 1.15 11.91 -16.98
CA PHE A 50 1.83 12.25 -18.23
C PHE A 50 1.19 11.60 -19.47
N GLY A 51 0.42 10.53 -19.31
CA GLY A 51 -0.32 9.89 -20.41
C GLY A 51 -1.52 10.69 -20.91
N GLY A 52 -1.87 11.80 -20.23
CA GLY A 52 -3.01 12.63 -20.59
C GLY A 52 -4.36 11.92 -20.38
N PHE A 53 -4.40 10.96 -19.48
CA PHE A 53 -5.64 10.22 -19.14
C PHE A 53 -6.57 11.03 -18.22
N LEU A 54 -6.04 11.99 -17.50
CA LEU A 54 -6.76 12.78 -16.50
C LEU A 54 -7.34 14.11 -17.06
N THR A 55 -7.02 14.43 -18.31
CA THR A 55 -7.51 15.61 -19.03
C THR A 55 -7.94 15.24 -20.46
N PRO A 56 -8.83 14.24 -20.64
CA PRO A 56 -9.28 13.88 -21.98
C PRO A 56 -10.19 14.99 -22.55
N THR A 57 -10.04 15.26 -23.85
CA THR A 57 -11.00 16.03 -24.61
C THR A 57 -12.10 15.12 -25.16
N GLU A 58 -13.24 15.71 -25.61
CA GLU A 58 -14.30 14.90 -26.24
C GLU A 58 -13.79 14.05 -27.41
N ALA A 59 -12.87 14.60 -28.22
CA ALA A 59 -12.28 13.88 -29.34
C ALA A 59 -11.37 12.73 -28.93
N THR A 60 -10.69 12.81 -27.78
CA THR A 60 -9.70 11.83 -27.34
C THR A 60 -10.21 10.85 -26.28
N TRP A 61 -11.37 11.13 -25.69
CA TRP A 61 -11.94 10.33 -24.61
C TRP A 61 -12.07 8.84 -24.97
N THR A 62 -12.71 8.56 -26.10
CA THR A 62 -12.94 7.14 -26.52
C THR A 62 -11.64 6.39 -26.77
N ALA A 63 -10.64 7.05 -27.36
CA ALA A 63 -9.35 6.42 -27.65
C ALA A 63 -8.50 6.19 -26.39
N LYS A 64 -8.56 7.11 -25.43
CA LYS A 64 -7.76 7.02 -24.18
C LYS A 64 -8.41 6.17 -23.10
N PHE A 65 -9.72 5.97 -23.14
CA PHE A 65 -10.46 5.25 -22.11
C PHE A 65 -9.94 3.83 -21.84
N PRO A 66 -9.66 2.97 -22.83
CA PRO A 66 -9.10 1.65 -22.54
C PRO A 66 -7.77 1.71 -21.80
N GLY A 67 -6.86 2.60 -22.20
CA GLY A 67 -5.58 2.80 -21.53
C GLY A 67 -5.76 3.25 -20.08
N PHE A 68 -6.66 4.20 -19.82
CA PHE A 68 -7.02 4.62 -18.47
C PHE A 68 -7.50 3.43 -17.62
N VAL A 69 -8.41 2.61 -18.16
CA VAL A 69 -8.92 1.43 -17.44
C VAL A 69 -7.79 0.47 -17.08
N TRP A 70 -6.88 0.16 -18.00
CA TRP A 70 -5.76 -0.73 -17.72
C TRP A 70 -4.83 -0.19 -16.64
N VAL A 71 -4.50 1.10 -16.66
CA VAL A 71 -3.66 1.72 -15.62
C VAL A 71 -4.35 1.70 -14.27
N MET A 72 -5.67 1.95 -14.22
CA MET A 72 -6.45 1.86 -12.99
C MET A 72 -6.51 0.43 -12.46
N LEU A 73 -6.72 -0.58 -13.32
CA LEU A 73 -6.70 -1.99 -12.90
C LEU A 73 -5.32 -2.40 -12.36
N PHE A 74 -4.25 -1.94 -13.00
CA PHE A 74 -2.89 -2.13 -12.48
C PHE A 74 -2.70 -1.47 -11.11
N MET A 75 -3.23 -0.27 -10.91
CA MET A 75 -3.18 0.41 -9.61
C MET A 75 -3.95 -0.39 -8.55
N PHE A 76 -5.13 -0.92 -8.85
CA PHE A 76 -5.87 -1.79 -7.94
C PHE A 76 -5.13 -3.09 -7.63
N LEU A 77 -4.46 -3.68 -8.62
CA LEU A 77 -3.59 -4.85 -8.44
C LEU A 77 -2.47 -4.52 -7.43
N MET A 78 -1.75 -3.42 -7.64
CA MET A 78 -0.67 -2.99 -6.76
C MET A 78 -1.18 -2.67 -5.36
N THR A 79 -2.33 -1.99 -5.24
CA THR A 79 -2.94 -1.63 -3.95
C THR A 79 -3.39 -2.87 -3.18
N GLY A 80 -4.03 -3.83 -3.82
CA GLY A 80 -4.45 -5.08 -3.19
C GLY A 80 -3.25 -5.90 -2.69
N THR A 81 -2.21 -6.02 -3.51
CA THR A 81 -0.96 -6.70 -3.15
C THR A 81 -0.24 -5.97 -2.01
N ASN A 82 -0.16 -4.63 -2.06
CA ASN A 82 0.43 -3.80 -1.01
C ASN A 82 -0.30 -3.99 0.33
N ASN A 83 -1.63 -4.02 0.30
CA ASN A 83 -2.44 -4.26 1.48
C ASN A 83 -2.12 -5.62 2.12
N ALA A 84 -2.05 -6.71 1.33
CA ALA A 84 -1.64 -8.02 1.83
C ALA A 84 -0.24 -7.97 2.48
N ALA A 85 0.72 -7.33 1.82
CA ALA A 85 2.09 -7.18 2.31
C ALA A 85 2.15 -6.43 3.64
N THR A 86 1.42 -5.31 3.75
CA THR A 86 1.36 -4.48 4.96
C THR A 86 0.76 -5.26 6.14
N PHE A 87 -0.33 -5.99 5.92
CA PHE A 87 -0.96 -6.78 6.98
C PHE A 87 -0.07 -7.93 7.47
N ARG A 88 0.82 -8.47 6.63
CA ARG A 88 1.84 -9.45 7.04
C ARG A 88 3.01 -8.84 7.80
N GLN A 89 3.28 -7.57 7.57
CA GLN A 89 4.36 -6.86 8.26
C GLN A 89 4.02 -6.55 9.73
N TYR A 90 2.78 -6.24 10.07
CA TYR A 90 2.40 -5.87 11.44
C TYR A 90 2.75 -6.92 12.50
N PRO A 91 2.40 -8.21 12.36
CA PRO A 91 2.78 -9.21 13.35
C PRO A 91 4.29 -9.33 13.55
N ILE A 92 5.08 -9.08 12.51
CA ILE A 92 6.54 -9.12 12.58
C ILE A 92 7.09 -7.90 13.33
N VAL A 93 6.56 -6.71 13.06
CA VAL A 93 6.95 -5.47 13.76
C VAL A 93 6.61 -5.54 15.25
N PHE A 94 5.46 -6.13 15.59
CA PHE A 94 4.97 -6.30 16.97
C PHE A 94 5.19 -7.72 17.49
N ALA A 95 6.26 -8.42 17.07
CA ALA A 95 6.52 -9.81 17.47
C ALA A 95 6.69 -10.00 19.00
N TYR A 96 6.99 -8.93 19.73
CA TYR A 96 7.07 -8.94 21.19
C TYR A 96 5.70 -8.97 21.89
N SER A 97 4.61 -8.59 21.20
CA SER A 97 3.26 -8.54 21.75
C SER A 97 2.21 -8.82 20.69
N SER A 98 1.60 -10.00 20.76
CA SER A 98 0.49 -10.37 19.86
C SER A 98 -0.73 -9.46 20.05
N ALA A 99 -0.98 -8.99 21.29
CA ALA A 99 -2.08 -8.08 21.57
C ALA A 99 -1.90 -6.72 20.87
N LYS A 100 -0.70 -6.12 20.95
CA LYS A 100 -0.40 -4.87 20.25
C LYS A 100 -0.45 -5.04 18.73
N GLY A 101 0.04 -6.16 18.20
CA GLY A 101 -0.08 -6.50 16.79
C GLY A 101 -1.53 -6.55 16.32
N ALA A 102 -2.41 -7.21 17.08
CA ALA A 102 -3.83 -7.30 16.78
C ALA A 102 -4.54 -5.93 16.89
N GLN A 103 -4.22 -5.14 17.90
CA GLN A 103 -4.75 -3.77 18.06
C GLN A 103 -4.34 -2.89 16.87
N MET A 104 -3.09 -2.97 16.42
CA MET A 104 -2.60 -2.19 15.28
C MET A 104 -3.27 -2.61 13.98
N LEU A 105 -3.51 -3.90 13.77
CA LEU A 105 -4.29 -4.41 12.65
C LEU A 105 -5.71 -3.85 12.64
N GLY A 106 -6.40 -3.88 13.79
CA GLY A 106 -7.76 -3.34 13.96
C GLY A 106 -7.80 -1.83 13.71
N TRP A 107 -6.88 -1.09 14.32
CA TRP A 107 -6.75 0.36 14.13
C TRP A 107 -6.53 0.74 12.68
N THR A 108 -5.55 0.10 12.02
CA THR A 108 -5.26 0.35 10.61
C THR A 108 -6.43 -0.01 9.70
N GLY A 109 -7.13 -1.12 10.00
CA GLY A 109 -8.33 -1.51 9.27
C GLY A 109 -9.46 -0.49 9.39
N ALA A 110 -9.67 0.05 10.59
CA ALA A 110 -10.68 1.10 10.82
C ALA A 110 -10.34 2.38 10.03
N TRP A 111 -9.08 2.85 10.10
CA TRP A 111 -8.66 4.02 9.33
C TRP A 111 -8.74 3.79 7.82
N ALA A 112 -8.38 2.60 7.35
CA ALA A 112 -8.47 2.26 5.93
C ALA A 112 -9.92 2.33 5.40
N ALA A 113 -10.92 2.07 6.25
CA ALA A 113 -12.33 2.18 5.88
C ALA A 113 -12.75 3.63 5.54
N PHE A 114 -12.11 4.64 6.12
CA PHE A 114 -12.35 6.05 5.79
C PHE A 114 -11.66 6.48 4.48
N GLY A 115 -10.67 5.73 4.02
CA GLY A 115 -9.89 6.06 2.83
C GLY A 115 -10.75 6.37 1.60
N PRO A 116 -11.67 5.50 1.18
CA PRO A 116 -12.53 5.75 0.03
C PRO A 116 -13.33 7.06 0.12
N PHE A 117 -13.83 7.38 1.31
CA PHE A 117 -14.58 8.63 1.53
C PHE A 117 -13.67 9.85 1.38
N ILE A 118 -12.53 9.87 2.06
CA ILE A 118 -11.58 11.00 2.05
C ILE A 118 -11.03 11.19 0.63
N PHE A 119 -10.56 10.13 -0.01
CA PHE A 119 -9.93 10.23 -1.33
C PHE A 119 -10.93 10.60 -2.43
N THR A 120 -12.16 10.12 -2.35
CA THR A 120 -13.21 10.52 -3.29
C THR A 120 -13.51 12.02 -3.16
N ALA A 121 -13.60 12.53 -1.94
CA ALA A 121 -13.79 13.96 -1.68
C ALA A 121 -12.60 14.80 -2.21
N LEU A 122 -11.35 14.35 -1.98
CA LEU A 122 -10.15 15.04 -2.47
C LEU A 122 -10.06 15.05 -4.00
N ILE A 123 -10.41 13.95 -4.67
CA ILE A 123 -10.47 13.89 -6.13
C ILE A 123 -11.56 14.86 -6.66
N GLY A 124 -12.74 14.82 -6.06
CA GLY A 124 -13.83 15.72 -6.43
C GLY A 124 -13.45 17.19 -6.26
N TRP A 125 -12.83 17.53 -5.13
CA TRP A 125 -12.31 18.88 -4.90
C TRP A 125 -11.25 19.30 -5.92
N ALA A 126 -10.28 18.43 -6.22
CA ALA A 126 -9.25 18.72 -7.20
C ALA A 126 -9.84 18.99 -8.59
N ILE A 127 -10.81 18.19 -9.03
CA ILE A 127 -11.50 18.37 -10.32
C ILE A 127 -12.27 19.68 -10.32
N THR A 128 -13.00 20.00 -9.26
CA THR A 128 -13.77 21.24 -9.16
C THR A 128 -12.88 22.49 -9.18
N ALA A 129 -11.75 22.43 -8.48
CA ALA A 129 -10.84 23.57 -8.34
C ALA A 129 -9.95 23.80 -9.58
N THR A 130 -9.56 22.75 -10.30
CA THR A 130 -8.55 22.83 -11.36
C THR A 130 -9.01 22.28 -12.72
N GLY A 131 -10.19 21.70 -12.79
CA GLY A 131 -10.68 20.99 -13.99
C GLY A 131 -10.05 19.63 -14.22
N SER A 132 -9.21 19.12 -13.30
CA SER A 132 -8.46 17.88 -13.49
C SER A 132 -8.19 17.17 -12.17
N ALA A 133 -8.06 15.84 -12.21
CA ALA A 133 -7.58 15.03 -11.09
C ALA A 133 -6.05 15.01 -10.93
N ILE A 134 -5.29 15.68 -11.80
CA ILE A 134 -3.81 15.70 -11.77
C ILE A 134 -3.27 16.10 -10.39
N PRO A 135 -3.74 17.16 -9.71
CA PRO A 135 -3.20 17.54 -8.40
C PRO A 135 -3.33 16.42 -7.35
N PHE A 136 -4.44 15.68 -7.39
CA PHE A 136 -4.63 14.54 -6.51
C PHE A 136 -3.58 13.45 -6.76
N PHE A 137 -3.34 13.06 -8.01
CA PHE A 137 -2.37 12.02 -8.36
C PHE A 137 -0.93 12.45 -8.12
N ILE A 138 -0.60 13.74 -8.21
CA ILE A 138 0.69 14.28 -7.77
C ILE A 138 0.85 14.09 -6.26
N GLY A 139 -0.14 14.48 -5.47
CA GLY A 139 -0.14 14.28 -4.02
C GLY A 139 -0.02 12.80 -3.63
N ALA A 140 -0.74 11.92 -4.34
CA ALA A 140 -0.65 10.48 -4.14
C ALA A 140 0.76 9.94 -4.45
N ALA A 141 1.39 10.37 -5.54
CA ALA A 141 2.75 9.96 -5.90
C ALA A 141 3.78 10.40 -4.83
N VAL A 142 3.66 11.63 -4.31
CA VAL A 142 4.50 12.13 -3.20
C VAL A 142 4.28 11.31 -1.95
N TYR A 143 3.03 11.01 -1.58
CA TYR A 143 2.69 10.18 -0.43
C TYR A 143 3.28 8.75 -0.57
N TYR A 144 3.14 8.14 -1.74
CA TYR A 144 3.75 6.82 -2.00
C TYR A 144 5.27 6.86 -1.93
N GLY A 145 5.91 7.94 -2.43
CA GLY A 145 7.35 8.14 -2.31
C GLY A 145 7.80 8.21 -0.85
N TYR A 146 7.10 8.97 -0.03
CA TYR A 146 7.34 9.06 1.41
C TYR A 146 7.14 7.70 2.10
N SER A 147 6.06 7.00 1.80
CA SER A 147 5.78 5.66 2.33
C SER A 147 6.85 4.64 1.94
N ALA A 148 7.30 4.67 0.68
CA ALA A 148 8.39 3.81 0.21
C ALA A 148 9.69 4.09 0.96
N PHE A 149 10.02 5.38 1.18
CA PHE A 149 11.20 5.78 1.95
C PHE A 149 11.13 5.29 3.40
N LEU A 150 10.01 5.49 4.10
CA LEU A 150 9.83 5.03 5.48
C LEU A 150 9.92 3.50 5.57
N ASN A 151 9.25 2.79 4.66
CA ASN A 151 9.31 1.34 4.62
C ASN A 151 10.73 0.82 4.36
N TRP A 152 11.46 1.45 3.45
CA TRP A 152 12.85 1.10 3.19
C TRP A 152 13.72 1.38 4.42
N TYR A 153 13.58 2.53 5.04
CA TYR A 153 14.44 2.96 6.15
C TYR A 153 14.27 2.08 7.38
N TYR A 154 13.04 1.78 7.78
CA TYR A 154 12.76 1.07 9.04
C TYR A 154 12.70 -0.45 8.88
N TYR A 155 12.38 -0.99 7.69
CA TYR A 155 12.03 -2.39 7.54
C TYR A 155 12.78 -3.15 6.44
N THR A 156 13.20 -2.50 5.35
CA THR A 156 13.69 -3.21 4.16
C THR A 156 15.21 -3.15 4.00
N ARG A 157 15.86 -2.07 4.37
CA ARG A 157 17.31 -1.89 4.21
C ARG A 157 18.10 -2.85 5.09
N LYS A 158 19.36 -3.13 4.71
CA LYS A 158 20.29 -3.87 5.57
C LYS A 158 20.52 -3.09 6.87
N GLY A 159 20.39 -3.78 8.02
CA GLY A 159 20.52 -3.15 9.32
C GLY A 159 19.33 -2.27 9.71
N ALA A 160 18.16 -2.45 9.08
CA ALA A 160 16.93 -1.81 9.51
C ALA A 160 16.55 -2.27 10.93
N GLU A 161 15.95 -1.38 11.71
CA GLU A 161 15.62 -1.64 13.12
C GLU A 161 14.62 -2.80 13.29
N ARG A 162 13.63 -2.87 12.40
CA ARG A 162 12.53 -3.85 12.46
C ARG A 162 12.42 -4.65 11.17
N PHE A 163 13.55 -5.15 10.66
CA PHE A 163 13.55 -5.88 9.39
C PHE A 163 12.69 -7.15 9.45
N ASP A 164 12.02 -7.44 8.35
CA ASP A 164 11.27 -8.68 8.16
C ASP A 164 11.89 -9.50 7.02
N TYR A 165 12.16 -10.80 7.24
CA TYR A 165 12.74 -11.74 6.26
C TYR A 165 13.77 -11.07 5.32
N GLY A 166 14.60 -10.21 5.91
CA GLY A 166 15.61 -9.46 5.19
C GLY A 166 16.67 -10.34 4.53
N ASN A 167 17.83 -9.78 4.22
CA ASN A 167 18.94 -10.48 3.58
C ASN A 167 19.60 -11.57 4.48
N SER A 168 19.13 -11.74 5.69
CA SER A 168 19.67 -12.68 6.71
C SER A 168 18.78 -13.92 6.97
N GLY A 169 17.72 -14.11 6.21
CA GLY A 169 16.87 -15.31 6.32
C GLY A 169 15.94 -15.38 7.54
N GLY A 170 15.86 -14.33 8.36
CA GLY A 170 14.99 -14.23 9.53
C GLY A 170 14.44 -12.83 9.72
N THR A 171 13.69 -12.64 10.83
CA THR A 171 13.15 -11.34 11.22
C THR A 171 14.04 -10.67 12.28
N TRP A 172 13.82 -9.36 12.52
CA TRP A 172 14.51 -8.64 13.58
C TRP A 172 14.34 -9.32 14.95
N TRP A 173 13.16 -9.92 15.20
CA TRP A 173 12.87 -10.63 16.44
C TRP A 173 13.71 -11.88 16.61
N ASP A 174 13.94 -12.63 15.52
CA ASP A 174 14.76 -13.84 15.55
C ASP A 174 16.22 -13.53 15.84
N SER A 175 16.67 -12.32 15.51
CA SER A 175 18.05 -11.86 15.74
C SER A 175 18.35 -11.44 17.18
N LEU A 176 17.32 -11.27 18.02
CA LEU A 176 17.49 -10.87 19.42
C LEU A 176 17.92 -12.03 20.31
N SER A 177 18.72 -11.72 21.34
CA SER A 177 19.01 -12.68 22.42
C SER A 177 17.75 -13.01 23.23
N ASP A 178 17.71 -14.20 23.85
CA ASP A 178 16.56 -14.59 24.69
C ASP A 178 16.36 -13.62 25.86
N GLY A 179 17.46 -13.10 26.43
CA GLY A 179 17.38 -12.10 27.50
C GLY A 179 16.74 -10.78 27.07
N ASP A 180 16.98 -10.34 25.82
CA ASP A 180 16.36 -9.12 25.29
C ASP A 180 14.89 -9.34 24.92
N LYS A 181 14.56 -10.52 24.39
CA LYS A 181 13.16 -10.92 24.16
C LYS A 181 12.35 -10.90 25.46
N ASP A 182 12.91 -11.45 26.54
CA ASP A 182 12.24 -11.47 27.85
C ASP A 182 12.07 -10.08 28.46
N LYS A 183 13.07 -9.20 28.31
CA LYS A 183 12.94 -7.80 28.72
C LYS A 183 11.81 -7.10 27.97
N MET A 184 11.73 -7.25 26.65
CA MET A 184 10.68 -6.62 25.84
C MET A 184 9.28 -7.14 26.19
N LYS A 185 9.13 -8.45 26.42
CA LYS A 185 7.84 -9.02 26.86
C LYS A 185 7.42 -8.52 28.25
N LYS A 186 8.36 -8.36 29.20
CA LYS A 186 8.07 -7.82 30.53
C LYS A 186 7.60 -6.36 30.48
N ILE A 187 8.19 -5.53 29.64
CA ILE A 187 7.76 -4.13 29.44
C ILE A 187 6.32 -4.09 28.94
N ASP A 188 5.94 -5.02 28.06
CA ASP A 188 4.58 -5.08 27.52
C ASP A 188 3.52 -5.47 28.57
N LEU A 189 3.87 -6.31 29.53
CA LEU A 189 2.98 -6.75 30.61
C LEU A 189 2.67 -5.64 31.63
N HIS A 190 3.44 -4.57 31.67
CA HIS A 190 3.31 -3.45 32.61
C HIS A 190 2.70 -2.19 31.98
N GLN A 191 2.30 -2.21 30.73
CA GLN A 191 1.58 -1.14 29.99
C GLN A 191 0.16 -1.55 29.64
#